data_27637dacbc2056e80a0223c893ef5872
#
_entry.id   27637dacbc2056e80a0223c893ef5872
#
_cell.length_a   1.000
_cell.length_b   1.000
_cell.length_c   1.000
_cell.angle_alpha   90.00
_cell.angle_beta   90.00
_cell.angle_gamma   90.00
#
_symmetry.space_group_name_H-M   'P 1'
#
loop_
_entity.id
_entity.type
_entity.pdbx_description
1 polymer ?
#
loop_
_entity_poly.entity_id
_entity_poly.type
_entity_poly.pdbx_seq_one_letter_code
_entity_poly.pdbx_strand_id
1 'polypeptide(L)'
;MWSNFFTLALLLLFGGVASAESCVFSSAPAFQLKSDTVEWAMKIAGGHTCIRGLRSGAASNSNVEIISPAQFGKVRVLGPGFSYEAKADYQGPDTFTLRVSGTLMKTRGTSEILVIPDVCRGRRAVKPLPFLPPTPILNGS
;
A
#
# COMPACT_ATOMS: atom_id res chain seq x y z
N MET A 1 55.94 -26.61 10.06
CA MET A 1 55.32 -25.29 10.25
C MET A 1 53.92 -25.41 9.70
N TRP A 2 52.96 -25.56 10.56
CA TRP A 2 51.59 -25.78 10.14
C TRP A 2 50.79 -24.52 10.37
N SER A 3 50.42 -23.87 9.28
CA SER A 3 49.58 -22.71 9.28
C SER A 3 48.15 -23.17 9.14
N ASN A 4 47.41 -23.16 10.25
CA ASN A 4 45.97 -23.35 10.25
C ASN A 4 45.29 -22.06 9.85
N PHE A 5 44.92 -21.95 8.58
CA PHE A 5 43.98 -20.93 8.14
C PHE A 5 42.55 -21.41 8.45
N PHE A 6 42.03 -21.01 9.59
CA PHE A 6 40.61 -21.05 9.87
C PHE A 6 39.94 -19.92 9.07
N THR A 7 39.45 -20.28 7.89
CA THR A 7 38.61 -19.39 7.11
C THR A 7 37.21 -19.42 7.72
N LEU A 8 36.93 -18.47 8.59
CA LEU A 8 35.61 -18.23 9.13
C LEU A 8 34.75 -17.61 8.02
N ALA A 9 34.01 -18.43 7.30
CA ALA A 9 33.02 -17.98 6.33
C ALA A 9 31.82 -17.41 7.09
N LEU A 10 31.82 -16.09 7.29
CA LEU A 10 30.70 -15.33 7.83
C LEU A 10 29.62 -15.26 6.75
N LEU A 11 28.70 -16.20 6.75
CA LEU A 11 27.47 -16.14 5.95
C LEU A 11 26.59 -15.02 6.46
N LEU A 12 26.71 -13.86 5.86
CA LEU A 12 25.75 -12.77 6.01
C LEU A 12 24.43 -13.19 5.32
N LEU A 13 23.54 -13.75 6.10
CA LEU A 13 22.14 -13.89 5.69
C LEU A 13 21.53 -12.50 5.60
N PHE A 14 21.63 -11.88 4.43
CA PHE A 14 20.78 -10.75 4.09
C PHE A 14 19.36 -11.28 3.94
N GLY A 15 18.65 -11.33 5.05
CA GLY A 15 17.21 -11.47 5.05
C GLY A 15 16.61 -10.22 4.40
N GLY A 16 16.40 -10.28 3.09
CA GLY A 16 15.63 -9.27 2.39
C GLY A 16 14.23 -9.21 2.99
N VAL A 17 13.91 -8.16 3.72
CA VAL A 17 12.53 -7.82 4.05
C VAL A 17 11.84 -7.50 2.73
N ALA A 18 11.13 -8.48 2.17
CA ALA A 18 10.19 -8.22 1.11
C ALA A 18 9.13 -7.29 1.71
N SER A 19 9.19 -6.01 1.36
CA SER A 19 8.11 -5.08 1.61
C SER A 19 6.92 -5.57 0.80
N ALA A 20 6.00 -6.29 1.43
CA ALA A 20 4.73 -6.62 0.79
C ALA A 20 4.05 -5.29 0.47
N GLU A 21 3.78 -5.03 -0.80
CA GLU A 21 2.96 -3.88 -1.19
C GLU A 21 1.65 -3.97 -0.42
N SER A 22 1.35 -2.91 0.32
CA SER A 22 0.15 -2.86 1.16
C SER A 22 -1.13 -2.79 0.34
N CYS A 23 -1.03 -2.54 -0.96
CA CYS A 23 -2.17 -2.50 -1.90
C CYS A 23 -1.75 -2.94 -3.31
N VAL A 24 -2.70 -3.49 -4.05
CA VAL A 24 -2.53 -3.91 -5.45
C VAL A 24 -3.62 -3.29 -6.29
N PHE A 25 -3.23 -2.55 -7.33
CA PHE A 25 -4.16 -2.04 -8.33
C PHE A 25 -4.43 -3.12 -9.38
N SER A 26 -5.67 -3.57 -9.47
CA SER A 26 -6.12 -4.52 -10.49
C SER A 26 -6.47 -3.82 -11.81
N SER A 27 -6.87 -2.55 -11.72
CA SER A 27 -7.13 -1.67 -12.87
C SER A 27 -6.79 -0.23 -12.50
N ALA A 28 -6.00 0.43 -13.33
CA ALA A 28 -5.65 1.85 -13.16
C ALA A 28 -5.34 2.47 -14.53
N PRO A 29 -6.36 2.66 -15.39
CA PRO A 29 -6.17 3.27 -16.69
C PRO A 29 -5.63 4.70 -16.56
N ALA A 30 -4.86 5.14 -17.54
CA ALA A 30 -4.32 6.48 -17.57
C ALA A 30 -5.43 7.50 -17.79
N PHE A 31 -5.39 8.62 -17.06
CA PHE A 31 -6.24 9.77 -17.27
C PHE A 31 -5.56 10.77 -18.23
N GLN A 32 -6.35 11.57 -18.93
CA GLN A 32 -5.86 12.40 -20.04
C GLN A 32 -5.99 13.92 -19.82
N LEU A 33 -6.53 14.36 -18.71
CA LEU A 33 -6.81 15.78 -18.40
C LEU A 33 -7.68 16.47 -19.47
N LYS A 34 -8.67 15.74 -19.98
CA LYS A 34 -9.62 16.20 -21.01
C LYS A 34 -11.06 16.16 -20.51
N SER A 35 -11.28 16.45 -19.23
CA SER A 35 -12.58 16.29 -18.56
C SER A 35 -13.07 14.84 -18.59
N ASP A 36 -12.14 13.91 -18.62
CA ASP A 36 -12.40 12.48 -18.60
C ASP A 36 -12.59 11.96 -17.18
N THR A 37 -13.32 10.88 -17.08
CA THR A 37 -13.47 10.11 -15.84
C THR A 37 -12.90 8.71 -16.06
N VAL A 38 -12.04 8.29 -15.16
CA VAL A 38 -11.45 6.93 -15.17
C VAL A 38 -11.78 6.21 -13.87
N GLU A 39 -11.91 4.90 -13.94
CA GLU A 39 -12.17 4.05 -12.79
C GLU A 39 -10.93 3.23 -12.43
N TRP A 40 -10.53 3.31 -11.19
CA TRP A 40 -9.42 2.56 -10.64
C TRP A 40 -9.91 1.55 -9.61
N ALA A 41 -9.54 0.30 -9.77
CA ALA A 41 -9.85 -0.75 -8.82
C ALA A 41 -8.57 -1.20 -8.10
N MET A 42 -8.64 -1.33 -6.79
CA MET A 42 -7.53 -1.80 -5.98
C MET A 42 -7.98 -2.76 -4.88
N LYS A 43 -7.04 -3.60 -4.44
CA LYS A 43 -7.21 -4.47 -3.26
C LYS A 43 -6.27 -4.02 -2.16
N ILE A 44 -6.77 -3.97 -0.94
CA ILE A 44 -6.02 -3.57 0.24
C ILE A 44 -6.49 -4.37 1.45
N ALA A 45 -5.56 -4.76 2.32
CA ALA A 45 -5.92 -5.39 3.58
C ALA A 45 -6.41 -4.34 4.60
N GLY A 46 -7.40 -4.71 5.40
CA GLY A 46 -7.90 -3.85 6.48
C GLY A 46 -6.79 -3.40 7.44
N GLY A 47 -6.81 -2.13 7.80
CA GLY A 47 -5.79 -1.50 8.65
C GLY A 47 -4.50 -1.09 7.93
N HIS A 48 -4.38 -1.37 6.64
CA HIS A 48 -3.22 -0.96 5.84
C HIS A 48 -3.45 0.37 5.13
N THR A 49 -2.37 1.01 4.74
CA THR A 49 -2.37 2.27 4.01
C THR A 49 -1.77 2.07 2.63
N CYS A 50 -2.46 2.56 1.62
CA CYS A 50 -2.00 2.62 0.24
C CYS A 50 -1.60 4.04 -0.11
N ILE A 51 -0.42 4.23 -0.69
CA ILE A 51 0.06 5.52 -1.18
C ILE A 51 0.27 5.39 -2.69
N ARG A 52 -0.33 6.30 -3.44
CA ARG A 52 -0.22 6.31 -4.90
C ARG A 52 0.02 7.70 -5.44
N GLY A 53 1.07 7.85 -6.25
CA GLY A 53 1.29 9.04 -7.04
C GLY A 53 0.37 9.08 -8.27
N LEU A 54 -0.04 10.28 -8.65
CA LEU A 54 -0.93 10.53 -9.80
C LEU A 54 -0.18 11.16 -10.99
N ARG A 55 1.13 10.97 -11.05
CA ARG A 55 1.89 11.40 -12.22
C ARG A 55 1.65 10.42 -13.37
N SER A 56 1.16 10.93 -14.48
CA SER A 56 0.90 10.16 -15.69
C SER A 56 1.73 10.70 -16.83
N GLY A 57 2.81 10.00 -17.19
CA GLY A 57 3.62 10.30 -18.36
C GLY A 57 4.06 11.78 -18.47
N ALA A 58 3.68 12.43 -19.56
CA ALA A 58 4.01 13.83 -19.84
C ALA A 58 3.10 14.84 -19.13
N ALA A 59 2.12 14.39 -18.37
CA ALA A 59 1.25 15.27 -17.61
C ALA A 59 1.94 15.77 -16.35
N SER A 60 1.95 17.08 -16.13
CA SER A 60 2.31 17.67 -14.85
C SER A 60 1.05 17.96 -14.05
N ASN A 61 0.92 17.34 -12.88
CA ASN A 61 -0.22 17.58 -12.01
C ASN A 61 0.03 18.81 -11.16
N SER A 62 -0.88 19.75 -11.22
CA SER A 62 -0.79 20.99 -10.43
C SER A 62 -1.53 20.86 -9.11
N ASN A 63 -2.63 20.09 -9.08
CA ASN A 63 -3.49 19.99 -7.93
C ASN A 63 -4.26 18.66 -7.91
N VAL A 64 -4.49 18.15 -6.71
CA VAL A 64 -5.35 16.98 -6.45
C VAL A 64 -6.36 17.37 -5.39
N GLU A 65 -7.62 17.07 -5.62
CA GLU A 65 -8.73 17.37 -4.71
C GLU A 65 -9.55 16.11 -4.46
N ILE A 66 -10.06 15.97 -3.24
CA ILE A 66 -11.03 14.93 -2.90
C ILE A 66 -12.42 15.48 -3.19
N ILE A 67 -13.08 14.95 -4.22
CA ILE A 67 -14.44 15.37 -4.60
C ILE A 67 -15.48 14.62 -3.76
N SER A 68 -15.26 13.34 -3.54
CA SER A 68 -16.09 12.51 -2.70
C SER A 68 -15.19 11.68 -1.79
N PRO A 69 -15.33 11.80 -0.46
CA PRO A 69 -14.52 11.05 0.48
C PRO A 69 -14.92 9.58 0.52
N ALA A 70 -14.02 8.74 1.02
CA ALA A 70 -14.33 7.34 1.31
C ALA A 70 -15.32 7.22 2.47
N GLN A 71 -16.17 6.22 2.42
CA GLN A 71 -17.18 5.98 3.45
C GLN A 71 -16.61 5.23 4.65
N PHE A 72 -15.75 4.25 4.43
CA PHE A 72 -15.23 3.35 5.45
C PHE A 72 -13.75 3.52 5.73
N GLY A 73 -13.00 4.12 4.84
CA GLY A 73 -11.59 4.44 5.01
C GLY A 73 -11.34 5.93 5.09
N LYS A 74 -10.06 6.29 5.17
CA LYS A 74 -9.60 7.69 5.16
C LYS A 74 -8.76 7.95 3.93
N VAL A 75 -9.14 8.99 3.17
CA VAL A 75 -8.39 9.47 2.02
C VAL A 75 -7.72 10.79 2.40
N ARG A 76 -6.46 10.94 1.99
CA ARG A 76 -5.70 12.19 2.15
C ARG A 76 -4.97 12.50 0.86
N VAL A 77 -4.88 13.78 0.52
CA VAL A 77 -4.03 14.24 -0.57
C VAL A 77 -2.60 14.36 -0.06
N LEU A 78 -1.66 13.80 -0.81
CA LEU A 78 -0.22 13.83 -0.54
C LEU A 78 0.51 14.38 -1.77
N GLY A 79 0.75 15.70 -1.82
CA GLY A 79 1.37 16.33 -2.97
C GLY A 79 0.64 15.97 -4.27
N PRO A 80 1.33 15.43 -5.29
CA PRO A 80 0.69 15.02 -6.55
C PRO A 80 0.09 13.60 -6.48
N GLY A 81 -0.39 13.18 -5.33
CA GLY A 81 -0.91 11.84 -5.12
C GLY A 81 -1.91 11.78 -3.97
N PHE A 82 -2.20 10.59 -3.52
CA PHE A 82 -3.10 10.34 -2.40
C PHE A 82 -2.63 9.17 -1.54
N SER A 83 -3.15 9.13 -0.31
CA SER A 83 -3.13 7.94 0.53
C SER A 83 -4.55 7.52 0.88
N TYR A 84 -4.77 6.22 0.94
CA TYR A 84 -6.00 5.62 1.43
C TYR A 84 -5.66 4.66 2.55
N GLU A 85 -6.26 4.87 3.72
CA GLU A 85 -6.14 4.01 4.90
C GLU A 85 -7.41 3.20 5.05
N ALA A 86 -7.30 1.88 4.90
CA ALA A 86 -8.43 0.98 5.07
C ALA A 86 -8.76 0.79 6.55
N LYS A 87 -10.05 0.85 6.90
CA LYS A 87 -10.51 0.60 8.26
C LYS A 87 -10.22 -0.85 8.68
N ALA A 88 -9.63 -1.05 9.86
CA ALA A 88 -9.13 -2.35 10.30
C ALA A 88 -10.20 -3.44 10.44
N ASP A 89 -11.41 -3.06 10.83
CA ASP A 89 -12.56 -3.95 11.09
C ASP A 89 -13.58 -4.00 9.96
N TYR A 90 -13.31 -3.31 8.84
CA TYR A 90 -14.15 -3.31 7.66
C TYR A 90 -13.64 -4.32 6.63
N GLN A 91 -14.58 -4.97 5.96
CA GLN A 91 -14.34 -5.84 4.81
C GLN A 91 -15.39 -5.57 3.76
N GLY A 92 -14.97 -5.38 2.52
CA GLY A 92 -15.84 -5.10 1.40
C GLY A 92 -15.39 -3.90 0.56
N PRO A 93 -16.19 -3.47 -0.42
CA PRO A 93 -15.88 -2.34 -1.28
C PRO A 93 -16.06 -1.01 -0.55
N ASP A 94 -15.22 -0.05 -0.91
CA ASP A 94 -15.34 1.36 -0.57
C ASP A 94 -15.19 2.18 -1.85
N THR A 95 -15.52 3.44 -1.84
CA THR A 95 -15.37 4.30 -3.00
C THR A 95 -15.00 5.70 -2.59
N PHE A 96 -14.14 6.34 -3.37
CA PHE A 96 -13.86 7.77 -3.28
C PHE A 96 -13.51 8.33 -4.65
N THR A 97 -13.68 9.63 -4.84
CA THR A 97 -13.41 10.31 -6.10
C THR A 97 -12.39 11.41 -5.89
N LEU A 98 -11.39 11.42 -6.73
CA LEU A 98 -10.39 12.46 -6.80
C LEU A 98 -10.56 13.26 -8.08
N ARG A 99 -10.31 14.58 -8.03
CA ARG A 99 -10.12 15.42 -9.21
C ARG A 99 -8.66 15.78 -9.33
N VAL A 100 -8.11 15.53 -10.48
CA VAL A 100 -6.73 15.89 -10.82
C VAL A 100 -6.77 17.03 -11.81
N SER A 101 -6.11 18.12 -11.51
CA SER A 101 -5.90 19.23 -12.43
C SER A 101 -4.44 19.30 -12.81
N GLY A 102 -4.16 19.57 -14.06
CA GLY A 102 -2.79 19.62 -14.52
C GLY A 102 -2.66 20.12 -15.95
N THR A 103 -1.47 19.98 -16.51
CA THR A 103 -1.16 20.37 -17.88
C THR A 103 -0.61 19.17 -18.64
N LEU A 104 -1.19 18.88 -19.77
CA LEU A 104 -0.71 17.88 -20.72
C LEU A 104 -0.42 18.59 -22.06
N MET A 105 0.82 18.48 -22.55
CA MET A 105 1.22 19.07 -23.84
C MET A 105 0.80 20.57 -23.98
N LYS A 106 1.05 21.38 -22.94
CA LYS A 106 0.68 22.81 -22.86
C LYS A 106 -0.81 23.12 -22.70
N THR A 107 -1.68 22.11 -22.68
CA THR A 107 -3.11 22.30 -22.46
C THR A 107 -3.45 21.98 -21.01
N ARG A 108 -4.11 22.91 -20.33
CA ARG A 108 -4.66 22.70 -19.00
C ARG A 108 -5.94 21.88 -19.06
N GLY A 109 -6.11 20.98 -18.13
CA GLY A 109 -7.31 20.18 -18.02
C GLY A 109 -7.49 19.53 -16.66
N THR A 110 -8.59 18.81 -16.54
CA THR A 110 -8.95 18.06 -15.34
C THR A 110 -9.36 16.64 -15.72
N SER A 111 -9.20 15.72 -14.80
CA SER A 111 -9.77 14.37 -14.86
C SER A 111 -10.34 13.99 -13.51
N GLU A 112 -11.37 13.18 -13.50
CA GLU A 112 -11.88 12.57 -12.28
C GLU A 112 -11.46 11.10 -12.23
N ILE A 113 -11.02 10.67 -11.05
CA ILE A 113 -10.62 9.29 -10.81
C ILE A 113 -11.53 8.73 -9.73
N LEU A 114 -12.42 7.84 -10.13
CA LEU A 114 -13.21 7.03 -9.21
C LEU A 114 -12.34 5.86 -8.75
N VAL A 115 -11.98 5.83 -7.49
CA VAL A 115 -11.20 4.74 -6.90
C VAL A 115 -12.12 3.84 -6.12
N ILE A 116 -12.01 2.55 -6.36
CA ILE A 116 -12.81 1.50 -5.72
C ILE A 116 -11.87 0.55 -4.97
N PRO A 117 -11.57 0.81 -3.69
CA PRO A 117 -10.89 -0.13 -2.84
C PRO A 117 -11.78 -1.34 -2.51
N ASP A 118 -11.26 -2.53 -2.70
CA ASP A 118 -11.81 -3.75 -2.14
C ASP A 118 -10.98 -4.14 -0.91
N VAL A 119 -11.57 -3.92 0.26
CA VAL A 119 -10.90 -4.14 1.54
C VAL A 119 -11.01 -5.61 1.92
N CYS A 120 -9.89 -6.30 1.91
CA CYS A 120 -9.79 -7.70 2.33
C CYS A 120 -9.57 -7.78 3.84
N ARG A 121 -9.93 -8.92 4.43
CA ARG A 121 -9.64 -9.18 5.84
C ARG A 121 -8.12 -9.08 6.07
N GLY A 122 -7.70 -8.13 6.90
CA GLY A 122 -6.32 -8.06 7.34
C GLY A 122 -5.94 -9.34 8.08
N ARG A 123 -4.74 -9.86 7.86
CA ARG A 123 -4.22 -10.92 8.72
C ARG A 123 -4.20 -10.36 10.14
N ARG A 124 -4.97 -10.96 11.04
CA ARG A 124 -4.80 -10.67 12.46
C ARG A 124 -3.34 -10.93 12.78
N ALA A 125 -2.66 -9.95 13.36
CA ALA A 125 -1.35 -10.20 13.94
C ALA A 125 -1.53 -11.40 14.87
N VAL A 126 -0.85 -12.50 14.55
CA VAL A 126 -0.83 -13.66 15.43
C VAL A 126 -0.19 -13.15 16.71
N LYS A 127 -0.99 -13.02 17.76
CA LYS A 127 -0.48 -12.68 19.08
C LYS A 127 0.58 -13.74 19.39
N PRO A 128 1.84 -13.37 19.63
CA PRO A 128 2.85 -14.37 19.97
C PRO A 128 2.33 -15.15 21.19
N LEU A 129 2.34 -16.47 21.06
CA LEU A 129 1.99 -17.36 22.15
C LEU A 129 2.89 -17.00 23.35
N PRO A 130 2.33 -16.87 24.56
CA PRO A 130 3.14 -16.66 25.74
C PRO A 130 4.18 -17.79 25.81
N PHE A 131 5.43 -17.42 26.02
CA PHE A 131 6.53 -18.34 26.15
C PHE A 131 6.19 -19.29 27.30
N LEU A 132 5.89 -20.55 26.97
CA LEU A 132 5.73 -21.61 27.98
C LEU A 132 7.11 -21.89 28.55
N PRO A 133 7.32 -21.76 29.85
CA PRO A 133 8.58 -22.14 30.47
C PRO A 133 8.83 -23.63 30.24
N PRO A 134 10.10 -24.04 30.04
CA PRO A 134 10.41 -25.45 29.88
C PRO A 134 9.93 -26.22 31.10
N THR A 135 9.21 -27.30 30.86
CA THR A 135 8.79 -28.22 31.92
C THR A 135 10.04 -28.79 32.60
N PRO A 136 10.13 -28.74 33.95
CA PRO A 136 11.23 -29.36 34.63
C PRO A 136 11.20 -30.87 34.37
N ILE A 137 12.32 -31.40 33.89
CA ILE A 137 12.50 -32.82 33.73
C ILE A 137 12.62 -33.40 35.15
N LEU A 138 11.58 -34.10 35.59
CA LEU A 138 11.66 -34.88 36.83
C LEU A 138 12.56 -36.06 36.52
N ASN A 139 13.82 -35.98 36.93
CA ASN A 139 14.69 -37.15 37.04
C ASN A 139 14.14 -38.02 38.18
N GLY A 140 13.32 -39.02 37.81
CA GLY A 140 12.97 -40.09 38.72
C GLY A 140 14.20 -40.98 38.96
N SER A 141 14.58 -41.10 40.16
CA SER A 141 15.55 -42.10 40.63
C SER A 141 14.94 -43.49 40.61
#